data_aff51633133e8987f83b028e4366dc0b
#
_entry.id   aff51633133e8987f83b028e4366dc0b
#
_cell.length_a   1.000
_cell.length_b   1.000
_cell.length_c   1.000
_cell.angle_alpha   90.00
_cell.angle_beta   90.00
_cell.angle_gamma   90.00
#
_symmetry.space_group_name_H-M   'P 1'
#
loop_
_entity.id
_entity.type
_entity.pdbx_description
1 polymer ?
#
loop_
_entity_poly.entity_id
_entity_poly.type
_entity_poly.pdbx_seq_one_letter_code
_entity_poly.pdbx_strand_id
1 'polypeptide(L)'
;MTYSLADVTLKSRFFLGTATYPSPKVLNDAIIASEAQVVTVGLKRQLAPGQNSLSKSTTDGVDNTFFQMLRQSGAHLLPNTAGCKTAREAITLAQMAREIFDTKWIKLEVIGDDYTLQPDPIALLDATKELIAQGFEVFPYCTDDLVTCNRL
;
A
#
# COMPACT_ATOMS: atom_id res chain seq x y z
N MET A 1 -10.18 14.09 18.79
CA MET A 1 -9.09 13.28 19.42
C MET A 1 -8.13 12.90 18.30
N THR A 2 -6.85 13.19 18.44
CA THR A 2 -5.81 12.90 17.45
C THR A 2 -4.96 11.71 17.92
N TYR A 3 -4.29 11.04 17.00
CA TYR A 3 -3.29 10.02 17.28
C TYR A 3 -2.16 10.11 16.25
N SER A 4 -1.02 9.52 16.55
CA SER A 4 0.13 9.54 15.64
C SER A 4 0.46 8.15 15.14
N LEU A 5 0.77 8.06 13.84
CA LEU A 5 1.37 6.89 13.21
C LEU A 5 2.67 7.32 12.56
N ALA A 6 3.75 6.65 12.90
CA ALA A 6 5.08 7.08 12.53
C ALA A 6 5.26 8.57 12.88
N ASP A 7 5.60 9.41 11.92
CA ASP A 7 5.81 10.84 12.08
C ASP A 7 4.57 11.71 11.75
N VAL A 8 3.41 11.08 11.49
CA VAL A 8 2.20 11.78 11.06
C VAL A 8 1.13 11.78 12.15
N THR A 9 0.57 12.97 12.43
CA THR A 9 -0.57 13.13 13.34
C THR A 9 -1.87 13.11 12.55
N LEU A 10 -2.77 12.19 12.90
CA LEU A 10 -4.03 11.94 12.22
C LEU A 10 -5.22 12.27 13.13
N LYS A 11 -6.32 12.72 12.52
CA LYS A 11 -7.61 12.92 13.17
C LYS A 11 -8.59 11.79 12.87
N SER A 12 -8.59 11.31 11.62
CA SER A 12 -9.43 10.19 11.20
C SER A 12 -8.75 8.87 11.49
N ARG A 13 -9.48 7.94 12.11
CA ARG A 13 -9.04 6.55 12.33
C ARG A 13 -9.42 5.62 11.17
N PHE A 14 -10.02 6.18 10.13
CA PHE A 14 -10.48 5.44 8.97
C PHE A 14 -9.44 5.46 7.86
N PHE A 15 -9.00 4.28 7.43
CA PHE A 15 -8.13 4.06 6.29
C PHE A 15 -8.96 3.56 5.12
N LEU A 16 -8.85 4.21 3.97
CA LEU A 16 -9.61 3.85 2.79
C LEU A 16 -8.76 3.04 1.80
N GLY A 17 -9.31 1.90 1.35
CA GLY A 17 -8.73 1.14 0.24
C GLY A 17 -9.14 1.72 -1.10
N THR A 18 -8.30 1.55 -2.13
CA THR A 18 -8.58 2.05 -3.50
C THR A 18 -9.05 0.96 -4.46
N ALA A 19 -9.20 -0.27 -3.99
CA ALA A 19 -9.56 -1.39 -4.85
C ALA A 19 -11.07 -1.44 -5.15
N THR A 20 -11.42 -1.92 -6.35
CA THR A 20 -12.80 -2.27 -6.74
C THR A 20 -13.78 -1.11 -6.92
N TYR A 21 -13.35 0.13 -6.89
CA TYR A 21 -14.20 1.26 -7.26
C TYR A 21 -14.51 1.25 -8.75
N PRO A 22 -15.75 1.58 -9.16
CA PRO A 22 -16.16 1.53 -10.55
C PRO A 22 -15.52 2.63 -11.43
N SER A 23 -15.03 3.70 -10.82
CA SER A 23 -14.31 4.76 -11.52
C SER A 23 -13.45 5.59 -10.55
N PRO A 24 -12.41 6.31 -11.06
CA PRO A 24 -11.63 7.25 -10.27
C PRO A 24 -12.47 8.34 -9.62
N LYS A 25 -13.54 8.80 -10.30
CA LYS A 25 -14.46 9.79 -9.74
C LYS A 25 -15.15 9.27 -8.48
N VAL A 26 -15.69 8.05 -8.51
CA VAL A 26 -16.37 7.45 -7.35
C VAL A 26 -15.39 7.22 -6.21
N LEU A 27 -14.15 6.83 -6.49
CA LEU A 27 -13.11 6.74 -5.48
C LEU A 27 -12.81 8.10 -4.85
N ASN A 28 -12.64 9.14 -5.67
CA ASN A 28 -12.37 10.48 -5.16
C ASN A 28 -13.52 10.99 -4.28
N ASP A 29 -14.76 10.79 -4.70
CA ASP A 29 -15.96 11.15 -3.93
C ASP A 29 -15.98 10.39 -2.58
N ALA A 30 -15.56 9.11 -2.57
CA ALA A 30 -15.47 8.31 -1.35
C ALA A 30 -14.35 8.79 -0.42
N ILE A 31 -13.18 9.21 -0.95
CA ILE A 31 -12.10 9.80 -0.14
C ILE A 31 -12.60 11.07 0.55
N ILE A 32 -13.26 11.94 -0.19
CA ILE A 32 -13.82 13.20 0.34
C ILE A 32 -14.90 12.91 1.39
N ALA A 33 -15.86 12.05 1.09
CA ALA A 33 -16.99 11.76 1.97
C ALA A 33 -16.58 11.04 3.26
N SER A 34 -15.54 10.21 3.22
CA SER A 34 -15.05 9.47 4.39
C SER A 34 -14.12 10.30 5.29
N GLU A 35 -13.64 11.43 4.81
CA GLU A 35 -12.60 12.23 5.50
C GLU A 35 -11.37 11.37 5.86
N ALA A 36 -11.10 10.31 5.08
CA ALA A 36 -9.96 9.42 5.30
C ALA A 36 -8.66 10.18 5.03
N GLN A 37 -7.79 10.20 6.03
CA GLN A 37 -6.48 10.84 5.92
C GLN A 37 -5.38 9.87 5.46
N VAL A 38 -5.67 8.57 5.41
CA VAL A 38 -4.77 7.55 4.88
C VAL A 38 -5.51 6.72 3.83
N VAL A 39 -4.88 6.57 2.67
CA VAL A 39 -5.43 5.82 1.53
C VAL A 39 -4.45 4.74 1.11
N THR A 40 -4.89 3.47 1.13
CA THR A 40 -4.04 2.34 0.72
C THR A 40 -4.15 2.10 -0.78
N VAL A 41 -3.03 1.79 -1.43
CA VAL A 41 -2.96 1.55 -2.86
C VAL A 41 -2.13 0.32 -3.21
N GLY A 42 -2.69 -0.58 -4.02
CA GLY A 42 -2.02 -1.80 -4.48
C GLY A 42 -1.26 -1.58 -5.78
N LEU A 43 0.07 -1.50 -5.73
CA LEU A 43 0.88 -1.23 -6.91
C LEU A 43 0.86 -2.39 -7.92
N LYS A 44 0.99 -3.63 -7.46
CA LYS A 44 1.01 -4.82 -8.34
C LYS A 44 -0.25 -4.92 -9.21
N ARG A 45 -1.41 -4.56 -8.64
CA ARG A 45 -2.68 -4.53 -9.37
C ARG A 45 -2.70 -3.46 -10.46
N GLN A 46 -2.09 -2.30 -10.20
CA GLN A 46 -2.03 -1.21 -11.17
C GLN A 46 -1.04 -1.47 -12.31
N LEU A 47 -0.02 -2.28 -12.07
CA LEU A 47 0.98 -2.66 -13.06
C LEU A 47 0.59 -3.91 -13.87
N ALA A 48 -0.46 -4.65 -13.48
CA ALA A 48 -0.86 -5.88 -14.16
C ALA A 48 -1.48 -5.58 -15.54
N PRO A 49 -0.98 -6.19 -16.62
CA PRO A 49 -1.58 -6.03 -17.94
C PRO A 49 -3.02 -6.58 -17.94
N GLY A 50 -4.00 -5.75 -18.33
CA GLY A 50 -5.37 -6.19 -18.63
C GLY A 50 -6.39 -6.11 -17.50
N GLN A 51 -6.04 -5.69 -16.29
CA GLN A 51 -7.02 -5.41 -15.24
C GLN A 51 -7.16 -3.89 -15.04
N ASN A 52 -8.29 -3.36 -15.49
CA ASN A 52 -8.68 -1.95 -15.38
C ASN A 52 -7.76 -0.99 -16.15
N SER A 53 -7.70 -1.17 -17.46
CA SER A 53 -7.23 -0.12 -18.34
C SER A 53 -8.22 1.05 -18.33
N LEU A 54 -8.08 1.95 -17.37
CA LEU A 54 -8.63 3.30 -17.46
C LEU A 54 -7.78 4.20 -18.35
N SER A 55 -6.83 3.62 -19.08
CA SER A 55 -6.09 4.34 -20.11
C SER A 55 -5.76 3.46 -21.32
N LYS A 56 -6.46 3.67 -22.37
CA LYS A 56 -5.88 3.58 -23.72
C LYS A 56 -5.14 4.88 -23.94
N SER A 57 -3.86 4.79 -24.07
CA SER A 57 -2.88 5.72 -24.64
C SER A 57 -1.85 6.27 -23.64
N THR A 58 -0.69 5.83 -23.83
CA THR A 58 0.57 6.56 -24.05
C THR A 58 1.77 5.76 -23.54
N THR A 59 2.86 5.93 -24.18
CA THR A 59 4.17 5.29 -24.13
C THR A 59 4.89 5.30 -22.76
N ASP A 60 4.24 5.69 -21.68
CA ASP A 60 4.84 5.82 -20.33
C ASP A 60 4.16 4.96 -19.26
N GLY A 61 3.70 3.80 -19.60
CA GLY A 61 3.51 2.60 -18.75
C GLY A 61 2.70 2.69 -17.44
N VAL A 62 2.27 3.86 -16.98
CA VAL A 62 1.49 4.05 -15.74
C VAL A 62 0.42 5.10 -15.98
N ASP A 63 -0.85 4.79 -15.67
CA ASP A 63 -1.93 5.77 -15.78
C ASP A 63 -1.70 6.95 -14.82
N ASN A 64 -1.13 8.01 -15.38
CA ASN A 64 -0.78 9.21 -14.65
C ASN A 64 -2.01 9.86 -13.97
N THR A 65 -3.21 9.71 -14.54
CA THR A 65 -4.45 10.33 -14.05
C THR A 65 -4.88 9.77 -12.69
N PHE A 66 -4.82 8.46 -12.49
CA PHE A 66 -5.17 7.82 -11.22
C PHE A 66 -4.21 8.23 -10.09
N PHE A 67 -2.91 8.17 -10.36
CA PHE A 67 -1.90 8.56 -9.38
C PHE A 67 -1.91 10.07 -9.10
N GLN A 68 -2.18 10.89 -10.10
CA GLN A 68 -2.37 12.33 -9.92
C GLN A 68 -3.57 12.63 -9.01
N MET A 69 -4.70 11.97 -9.24
CA MET A 69 -5.88 12.12 -8.39
C MET A 69 -5.59 11.73 -6.94
N LEU A 70 -4.89 10.62 -6.71
CA LEU A 70 -4.51 10.20 -5.36
C LEU A 70 -3.60 11.25 -4.68
N ARG A 71 -2.61 11.77 -5.38
CA ARG A 71 -1.74 12.83 -4.84
C ARG A 71 -2.50 14.11 -4.54
N GLN A 72 -3.46 14.48 -5.38
CA GLN A 72 -4.28 15.68 -5.20
C GLN A 72 -5.32 15.55 -4.08
N SER A 73 -5.63 14.32 -3.64
CA SER A 73 -6.57 14.09 -2.53
C SER A 73 -6.08 14.67 -1.19
N GLY A 74 -4.78 14.92 -1.05
CA GLY A 74 -4.16 15.37 0.20
C GLY A 74 -4.05 14.30 1.28
N ALA A 75 -4.47 13.07 1.00
CA ALA A 75 -4.34 11.94 1.93
C ALA A 75 -2.90 11.39 1.92
N HIS A 76 -2.46 10.85 3.06
CA HIS A 76 -1.22 10.09 3.12
C HIS A 76 -1.39 8.77 2.38
N LEU A 77 -0.52 8.54 1.39
CA LEU A 77 -0.57 7.30 0.61
C LEU A 77 0.19 6.20 1.36
N LEU A 78 -0.48 5.07 1.52
CA LEU A 78 0.06 3.85 2.10
C LEU A 78 0.05 2.75 1.04
N PRO A 79 1.06 2.68 0.16
CA PRO A 79 1.19 1.61 -0.81
C PRO A 79 1.29 0.25 -0.13
N ASN A 80 0.85 -0.81 -0.82
CA ASN A 80 0.98 -2.17 -0.31
C ASN A 80 1.66 -3.10 -1.31
N THR A 81 2.26 -4.16 -0.77
CA THR A 81 2.91 -5.23 -1.52
C THR A 81 2.00 -6.46 -1.71
N ALA A 82 0.69 -6.24 -1.73
CA ALA A 82 -0.31 -7.30 -1.86
C ALA A 82 -0.02 -8.24 -3.03
N GLY A 83 -0.10 -9.55 -2.75
CA GLY A 83 0.16 -10.61 -3.72
C GLY A 83 1.63 -10.93 -3.96
N CYS A 84 2.57 -10.37 -3.20
CA CYS A 84 3.95 -10.82 -3.17
C CYS A 84 4.06 -12.13 -2.38
N LYS A 85 4.87 -13.06 -2.88
CA LYS A 85 5.07 -14.40 -2.29
C LYS A 85 6.41 -14.56 -1.60
N THR A 86 7.33 -13.66 -1.84
CA THR A 86 8.68 -13.70 -1.27
C THR A 86 9.07 -12.35 -0.71
N ALA A 87 9.97 -12.36 0.28
CA ALA A 87 10.56 -11.13 0.81
C ALA A 87 11.17 -10.25 -0.30
N ARG A 88 11.88 -10.87 -1.25
CA ARG A 88 12.53 -10.16 -2.37
C ARG A 88 11.53 -9.43 -3.27
N GLU A 89 10.42 -10.08 -3.63
CA GLU A 89 9.37 -9.43 -4.41
C GLU A 89 8.78 -8.23 -3.66
N ALA A 90 8.48 -8.42 -2.37
CA ALA A 90 7.89 -7.37 -1.55
C ALA A 90 8.84 -6.18 -1.37
N ILE A 91 10.13 -6.42 -1.13
CA ILE A 91 11.16 -5.37 -1.04
C ILE A 91 11.26 -4.60 -2.36
N THR A 92 11.36 -5.30 -3.50
CA THR A 92 11.45 -4.66 -4.82
C THR A 92 10.21 -3.80 -5.08
N LEU A 93 9.02 -4.32 -4.80
CA LEU A 93 7.77 -3.60 -5.00
C LEU A 93 7.65 -2.38 -4.08
N ALA A 94 8.12 -2.48 -2.83
CA ALA A 94 8.18 -1.36 -1.88
C ALA A 94 9.09 -0.24 -2.38
N GLN A 95 10.27 -0.58 -2.90
CA GLN A 95 11.20 0.38 -3.49
C GLN A 95 10.57 1.11 -4.69
N MET A 96 9.91 0.38 -5.59
CA MET A 96 9.15 0.99 -6.71
C MET A 96 8.03 1.91 -6.20
N ALA A 97 7.30 1.49 -5.17
CA ALA A 97 6.22 2.28 -4.60
C ALA A 97 6.74 3.60 -4.00
N ARG A 98 7.88 3.59 -3.34
CA ARG A 98 8.54 4.80 -2.81
C ARG A 98 8.80 5.82 -3.90
N GLU A 99 9.36 5.39 -5.02
CA GLU A 99 9.67 6.29 -6.15
C GLU A 99 8.40 6.83 -6.83
N ILE A 100 7.37 5.97 -7.00
CA ILE A 100 6.13 6.37 -7.68
C ILE A 100 5.29 7.33 -6.82
N PHE A 101 5.19 7.05 -5.52
CA PHE A 101 4.27 7.78 -4.63
C PHE A 101 4.95 8.83 -3.76
N ASP A 102 6.28 8.92 -3.80
CA ASP A 102 7.08 9.81 -2.94
C ASP A 102 6.70 9.64 -1.46
N THR A 103 6.69 8.40 -0.99
CA THR A 103 6.35 8.06 0.39
C THR A 103 7.29 6.98 0.94
N LYS A 104 7.65 7.12 2.22
CA LYS A 104 8.39 6.07 2.94
C LYS A 104 7.48 5.05 3.64
N TRP A 105 6.17 5.28 3.61
CA TRP A 105 5.20 4.36 4.20
C TRP A 105 4.95 3.17 3.29
N ILE A 106 4.90 1.98 3.86
CA ILE A 106 4.59 0.75 3.13
C ILE A 106 3.78 -0.22 3.99
N LYS A 107 2.62 -0.64 3.50
CA LYS A 107 1.90 -1.78 4.06
C LYS A 107 2.52 -3.04 3.48
N LEU A 108 3.36 -3.70 4.27
CA LEU A 108 4.14 -4.84 3.83
C LEU A 108 3.34 -6.13 3.96
N GLU A 109 3.15 -6.80 2.84
CA GLU A 109 2.49 -8.10 2.73
C GLU A 109 3.42 -9.10 2.04
N VAL A 110 3.62 -10.26 2.65
CA VAL A 110 4.24 -11.44 2.03
C VAL A 110 3.30 -12.60 2.27
N ILE A 111 2.65 -13.11 1.22
CA ILE A 111 1.57 -14.08 1.32
C ILE A 111 2.15 -15.50 1.31
N GLY A 112 1.89 -16.25 2.38
CA GLY A 112 2.30 -17.64 2.53
C GLY A 112 1.30 -18.63 1.94
N ASP A 113 0.01 -18.32 1.98
CA ASP A 113 -1.05 -19.17 1.46
C ASP A 113 -2.04 -18.39 0.60
N ASP A 114 -2.26 -18.86 -0.63
CA ASP A 114 -3.09 -18.18 -1.62
C ASP A 114 -4.59 -18.24 -1.33
N TYR A 115 -5.03 -19.26 -0.63
CA TYR A 115 -6.44 -19.49 -0.37
C TYR A 115 -6.93 -18.70 0.83
N THR A 116 -6.17 -18.73 1.92
CA THR A 116 -6.50 -18.01 3.16
C THR A 116 -5.93 -16.59 3.20
N LEU A 117 -4.99 -16.27 2.32
CA LEU A 117 -4.20 -15.04 2.30
C LEU A 117 -3.39 -14.80 3.58
N GLN A 118 -3.11 -15.87 4.34
CA GLN A 118 -2.27 -15.75 5.51
C GLN A 118 -0.84 -15.36 5.14
N PRO A 119 -0.21 -14.49 5.92
CA PRO A 119 1.16 -14.07 5.68
C PRO A 119 2.16 -15.17 5.99
N ASP A 120 3.30 -15.15 5.29
CA ASP A 120 4.50 -15.89 5.68
C ASP A 120 5.25 -15.08 6.75
N PRO A 121 5.25 -15.49 8.03
CA PRO A 121 5.84 -14.70 9.10
C PRO A 121 7.36 -14.61 9.01
N ILE A 122 8.04 -15.61 8.44
CA ILE A 122 9.50 -15.63 8.31
C ILE A 122 9.92 -14.65 7.22
N ALA A 123 9.36 -14.79 6.02
CA ALA A 123 9.65 -13.89 4.91
C ALA A 123 9.22 -12.44 5.22
N LEU A 124 8.15 -12.25 6.00
CA LEU A 124 7.70 -10.94 6.45
C LEU A 124 8.73 -10.27 7.37
N LEU A 125 9.29 -11.02 8.34
CA LEU A 125 10.33 -10.51 9.24
C LEU A 125 11.60 -10.11 8.47
N ASP A 126 12.04 -10.93 7.52
CA ASP A 126 13.20 -10.63 6.69
C ASP A 126 12.98 -9.36 5.85
N ALA A 127 11.83 -9.24 5.20
CA ALA A 127 11.49 -8.07 4.41
C ALA A 127 11.36 -6.80 5.28
N THR A 128 10.75 -6.92 6.46
CA THR A 128 10.60 -5.80 7.41
C THR A 128 11.97 -5.26 7.84
N LYS A 129 12.88 -6.13 8.24
CA LYS A 129 14.24 -5.76 8.66
C LYS A 129 14.97 -5.00 7.55
N GLU A 130 14.92 -5.52 6.33
CA GLU A 130 15.58 -4.91 5.18
C GLU A 130 14.99 -3.53 4.84
N LEU A 131 13.66 -3.40 4.84
CA LEU A 131 12.99 -2.15 4.51
C LEU A 131 13.19 -1.07 5.58
N ILE A 132 13.20 -1.43 6.86
CA ILE A 132 13.54 -0.50 7.95
C ILE A 132 14.98 0.01 7.79
N ALA A 133 15.93 -0.86 7.45
CA ALA A 133 17.31 -0.46 7.18
C ALA A 133 17.43 0.50 5.99
N GLN A 134 16.48 0.48 5.06
CA GLN A 134 16.37 1.40 3.92
C GLN A 134 15.56 2.67 4.23
N GLY A 135 15.12 2.88 5.47
CA GLY A 135 14.40 4.06 5.92
C GLY A 135 12.90 4.07 5.65
N PHE A 136 12.29 2.90 5.44
CA PHE A 136 10.83 2.78 5.35
C PHE A 136 10.18 2.79 6.74
N GLU A 137 8.97 3.34 6.79
CA GLU A 137 8.00 3.15 7.86
C GLU A 137 7.11 1.96 7.49
N VAL A 138 7.34 0.82 8.13
CA VAL A 138 6.71 -0.44 7.75
C VAL A 138 5.46 -0.70 8.57
N PHE A 139 4.35 -0.98 7.89
CA PHE A 139 3.08 -1.42 8.46
C PHE A 139 2.88 -2.90 8.07
N PRO A 140 3.34 -3.86 8.89
CA PRO A 140 3.35 -5.25 8.49
C PRO A 140 1.96 -5.88 8.54
N TYR A 141 1.61 -6.63 7.50
CA TYR A 141 0.45 -7.51 7.48
C TYR A 141 0.81 -8.84 8.10
N CYS A 142 0.43 -9.05 9.35
CA CYS A 142 0.72 -10.25 10.14
C CYS A 142 -0.54 -10.81 10.80
N THR A 143 -0.40 -11.98 11.41
CA THR A 143 -1.41 -12.55 12.31
C THR A 143 -1.26 -11.94 13.70
N ASP A 144 -2.15 -12.32 14.63
CA ASP A 144 -2.14 -11.91 16.03
C ASP A 144 -1.18 -12.75 16.92
N ASP A 145 -0.23 -13.48 16.31
CA ASP A 145 0.80 -14.19 17.05
C ASP A 145 1.72 -13.19 17.77
N LEU A 146 1.64 -13.19 19.11
CA LEU A 146 2.37 -12.23 19.96
C LEU A 146 3.89 -12.29 19.75
N VAL A 147 4.43 -13.49 19.50
CA VAL A 147 5.90 -13.65 19.32
C VAL A 147 6.34 -13.00 18.02
N THR A 148 5.60 -13.20 16.95
CA THR A 148 5.86 -12.55 15.65
C THR A 148 5.67 -11.04 15.74
N CYS A 149 4.58 -10.58 16.35
CA CYS A 149 4.31 -9.15 16.53
C CYS A 149 5.43 -8.42 17.30
N ASN A 150 6.01 -9.07 18.31
CA ASN A 150 7.11 -8.48 19.09
C ASN A 150 8.45 -8.46 18.33
N ARG A 151 8.57 -9.20 17.23
CA ARG A 151 9.79 -9.23 16.40
C ARG A 151 9.72 -8.26 15.22
N LEU A 152 8.48 -7.91 14.79
CA LEU A 152 8.19 -6.92 13.76
C LEU A 152 8.35 -5.49 14.29
#